data_84ea05f81ffd92337c66c00ada1c82d2
#
_entry.id   84ea05f81ffd92337c66c00ada1c82d2
#
_cell.length_a   1.000
_cell.length_b   1.000
_cell.length_c   1.000
_cell.angle_alpha   90.00
_cell.angle_beta   90.00
_cell.angle_gamma   90.00
#
_symmetry.space_group_name_H-M   'P 1'
#
loop_
_entity.id
_entity.type
_entity.pdbx_description
1 polymer ?
#
loop_
_entity_poly.entity_id
_entity_poly.type
_entity_poly.pdbx_seq_one_letter_code
_entity_poly.pdbx_strand_id
1 'polypeptide(L)'
;MGRVFMKLRVMPKGVEVDLEQLKEKVSQAKPDEVEITDFGIQPIAFGLKALIVVVVMPDTEGIGDRLIESIQGIDDVESVEIEVQELV
;
A
#
# COMPACT_ATOMS: atom_id res chain seq x y z
N MET A 1 3.81 -10.68 -21.69
CA MET A 1 4.29 -10.19 -20.40
C MET A 1 3.24 -9.30 -19.80
N GLY A 2 2.70 -9.75 -18.69
CA GLY A 2 1.63 -9.04 -18.04
C GLY A 2 2.12 -8.08 -16.98
N ARG A 3 1.25 -7.18 -16.61
CA ARG A 3 1.42 -6.32 -15.45
C ARG A 3 0.24 -6.55 -14.52
N VAL A 4 0.47 -6.31 -13.25
CA VAL A 4 -0.57 -6.45 -12.23
C VAL A 4 -0.87 -5.07 -11.67
N PHE A 5 -2.15 -4.73 -11.64
CA PHE A 5 -2.67 -3.55 -10.96
C PHE A 5 -3.17 -4.00 -9.59
N MET A 6 -2.78 -3.27 -8.55
CA MET A 6 -3.27 -3.54 -7.20
C MET A 6 -3.70 -2.27 -6.52
N LYS A 7 -4.79 -2.36 -5.77
CA LYS A 7 -5.23 -1.30 -4.87
C LYS A 7 -5.18 -1.85 -3.46
N LEU A 8 -4.36 -1.24 -2.63
CA LEU A 8 -4.13 -1.68 -1.26
C LEU A 8 -4.75 -0.70 -0.28
N ARG A 9 -5.32 -1.23 0.78
CA ARG A 9 -5.78 -0.42 1.90
C ARG A 9 -4.83 -0.63 3.06
N VAL A 10 -4.10 0.43 3.43
CA VAL A 10 -3.12 0.41 4.50
C VAL A 10 -3.73 1.06 5.72
N MET A 11 -3.91 0.28 6.78
CA MET A 11 -4.49 0.78 8.02
C MET A 11 -3.38 1.25 8.95
N PRO A 12 -3.44 2.51 9.41
CA PRO A 12 -2.48 2.97 10.41
C PRO A 12 -2.82 2.40 11.79
N LYS A 13 -1.85 2.43 12.69
CA LYS A 13 -2.06 1.93 14.05
C LYS A 13 -2.98 2.80 14.89
N GLY A 14 -3.14 4.06 14.54
CA GLY A 14 -4.00 4.96 15.28
C GLY A 14 -4.24 6.24 14.53
N VAL A 15 -5.12 7.08 15.08
CA VAL A 15 -5.51 8.35 14.45
C VAL A 15 -4.38 9.36 14.45
N GLU A 16 -3.38 9.18 15.29
CA GLU A 16 -2.23 10.09 15.39
C GLU A 16 -1.20 9.88 14.29
N VAL A 17 -1.31 8.82 13.49
CA VAL A 17 -0.36 8.55 12.41
C VAL A 17 -0.57 9.58 11.30
N ASP A 18 0.54 10.24 10.91
CA ASP A 18 0.52 11.22 9.83
C ASP A 18 0.56 10.47 8.49
N LEU A 19 -0.55 10.52 7.75
CA LEU A 19 -0.66 9.80 6.48
C LEU A 19 0.25 10.36 5.39
N GLU A 20 0.61 11.65 5.46
CA GLU A 20 1.56 12.21 4.50
C GLU A 20 2.96 11.61 4.71
N GLN A 21 3.37 11.43 5.96
CA GLN A 21 4.62 10.75 6.25
C GLN A 21 4.54 9.27 5.89
N LEU A 22 3.37 8.65 6.10
CA LEU A 22 3.18 7.25 5.75
C LEU A 22 3.32 7.03 4.25
N LYS A 23 2.84 7.95 3.42
CA LYS A 23 3.06 7.89 1.97
C LYS A 23 4.54 7.81 1.62
N GLU A 24 5.35 8.63 2.26
CA GLU A 24 6.79 8.62 2.02
C GLU A 24 7.42 7.31 2.45
N LYS A 25 7.01 6.79 3.60
CA LYS A 25 7.55 5.52 4.11
C LYS A 25 7.19 4.36 3.19
N VAL A 26 5.97 4.34 2.68
CA VAL A 26 5.53 3.33 1.72
C VAL A 26 6.34 3.44 0.43
N SER A 27 6.55 4.65 -0.06
CA SER A 27 7.33 4.87 -1.28
C SER A 27 8.77 4.38 -1.14
N GLN A 28 9.35 4.54 0.03
CA GLN A 28 10.72 4.10 0.30
C GLN A 28 10.81 2.60 0.56
N ALA A 29 9.76 2.00 1.11
CA ALA A 29 9.76 0.59 1.49
C ALA A 29 9.46 -0.34 0.33
N LYS A 30 8.78 0.15 -0.71
CA LYS A 30 8.35 -0.69 -1.81
C LYS A 30 9.52 -1.29 -2.58
N PRO A 31 9.38 -2.50 -3.17
CA PRO A 31 10.37 -3.01 -4.11
C PRO A 31 10.51 -2.09 -5.32
N ASP A 32 11.71 -2.04 -5.90
CA ASP A 32 12.00 -1.17 -7.04
C ASP A 32 11.12 -1.48 -8.26
N GLU A 33 10.72 -2.73 -8.41
CA GLU A 33 9.90 -3.17 -9.55
C GLU A 33 8.47 -2.65 -9.47
N VAL A 34 8.04 -2.19 -8.30
CA VAL A 34 6.67 -1.72 -8.08
C VAL A 34 6.61 -0.23 -8.32
N GLU A 35 5.64 0.20 -9.12
CA GLU A 35 5.39 1.61 -9.38
C GLU A 35 4.12 2.04 -8.65
N ILE A 36 4.21 3.06 -7.81
CA ILE A 36 3.04 3.65 -7.16
C ILE A 36 2.47 4.68 -8.12
N THR A 37 1.23 4.49 -8.53
CA THR A 37 0.59 5.38 -9.49
C THR A 37 -0.33 6.40 -8.84
N ASP A 38 -0.79 6.13 -7.62
CA ASP A 38 -1.68 7.05 -6.93
C ASP A 38 -1.75 6.72 -5.45
N PHE A 39 -2.17 7.71 -4.66
CA PHE A 39 -2.52 7.56 -3.26
C PHE A 39 -3.90 8.16 -3.03
N GLY A 40 -4.61 7.63 -2.04
CA GLY A 40 -5.86 8.21 -1.61
C GLY A 40 -6.00 8.08 -0.10
N ILE A 41 -6.99 8.75 0.44
CA ILE A 41 -7.30 8.67 1.87
C ILE A 41 -8.78 8.29 1.98
N GLN A 42 -9.03 7.23 2.75
CA GLN A 42 -10.37 6.72 2.95
C GLN A 42 -10.74 6.82 4.43
N PRO A 43 -11.70 7.67 4.80
CA PRO A 43 -12.17 7.71 6.19
C PRO A 43 -12.83 6.37 6.55
N ILE A 44 -12.51 5.85 7.72
CA ILE A 44 -13.07 4.59 8.19
C ILE A 44 -14.14 4.86 9.24
N ALA A 45 -13.71 5.22 10.46
CA ALA A 45 -14.64 5.50 11.57
C ALA A 45 -13.86 6.15 12.70
N PHE A 46 -14.54 6.92 13.53
CA PHE A 46 -13.97 7.49 14.76
C PHE A 46 -12.68 8.28 14.50
N GLY A 47 -12.62 8.98 13.36
CA GLY A 47 -11.45 9.78 13.01
C GLY A 47 -10.30 8.98 12.38
N LEU A 48 -10.42 7.65 12.32
CA LEU A 48 -9.40 6.81 11.70
C LEU A 48 -9.55 6.84 10.18
N LYS A 49 -8.42 6.99 9.49
CA LYS A 49 -8.40 7.03 8.04
C LYS A 49 -7.38 6.01 7.52
N ALA A 50 -7.74 5.34 6.44
CA ALA A 50 -6.83 4.41 5.77
C ALA A 50 -6.12 5.12 4.63
N LEU A 51 -4.89 4.70 4.37
CA LEU A 51 -4.15 5.14 3.19
C LEU A 51 -4.41 4.14 2.07
N ILE A 52 -4.90 4.64 0.95
CA ILE A 52 -5.10 3.81 -0.24
C ILE A 52 -3.86 3.97 -1.12
N VAL A 53 -3.29 2.86 -1.53
CA VAL A 53 -2.09 2.84 -2.35
C VAL A 53 -2.40 2.06 -3.63
N VAL A 54 -2.25 2.73 -4.76
CA VAL A 54 -2.50 2.12 -6.06
C VAL A 54 -1.16 1.87 -6.74
N VAL A 55 -0.90 0.62 -7.11
CA VAL A 55 0.39 0.21 -7.65
C VAL A 55 0.23 -0.59 -8.93
N VAL A 56 1.28 -0.58 -9.73
CA VAL A 56 1.43 -1.44 -10.90
C VAL A 56 2.78 -2.11 -10.80
N MET A 57 2.83 -3.40 -11.13
CA MET A 57 4.06 -4.17 -11.03
C MET A 57 4.09 -5.23 -12.14
N PRO A 58 5.27 -5.74 -12.49
CA PRO A 58 5.34 -6.88 -13.40
C PRO A 58 4.63 -8.10 -12.81
N ASP A 59 4.03 -8.91 -13.67
CA ASP A 59 3.41 -10.17 -13.25
C ASP A 59 4.50 -11.22 -13.03
N THR A 60 5.22 -11.04 -11.96
CA THR A 60 6.33 -11.92 -11.56
C THR A 60 6.05 -12.45 -10.16
N GLU A 61 6.25 -13.74 -9.98
CA GLU A 61 5.99 -14.39 -8.71
C GLU A 61 6.76 -13.72 -7.57
N GLY A 62 6.07 -13.46 -6.47
CA GLY A 62 6.66 -12.98 -5.23
C GLY A 62 6.76 -11.48 -5.07
N ILE A 63 6.59 -10.68 -6.15
CA ILE A 63 6.71 -9.21 -6.02
C ILE A 63 5.59 -8.65 -5.14
N GLY A 64 4.36 -9.10 -5.37
CA GLY A 64 3.22 -8.64 -4.56
C GLY A 64 3.40 -8.96 -3.09
N ASP A 65 3.88 -10.17 -2.78
CA ASP A 65 4.13 -10.57 -1.39
C ASP A 65 5.21 -9.72 -0.76
N ARG A 66 6.29 -9.44 -1.49
CA ARG A 66 7.37 -8.57 -0.98
C ARG A 66 6.87 -7.16 -0.71
N LEU A 67 6.00 -6.65 -1.59
CA LEU A 67 5.41 -5.33 -1.39
C LEU A 67 4.60 -5.29 -0.09
N ILE A 68 3.73 -6.26 0.11
CA ILE A 68 2.88 -6.31 1.30
C ILE A 68 3.75 -6.44 2.55
N GLU A 69 4.73 -7.33 2.54
CA GLU A 69 5.63 -7.50 3.68
C GLU A 69 6.40 -6.22 3.99
N SER A 70 6.86 -5.52 2.96
CA SER A 70 7.59 -4.27 3.15
C SER A 70 6.73 -3.20 3.81
N ILE A 71 5.47 -3.09 3.39
CA ILE A 71 4.56 -2.12 3.97
C ILE A 71 4.19 -2.52 5.41
N GLN A 72 3.92 -3.80 5.64
CA GLN A 72 3.60 -4.30 6.97
C GLN A 72 4.75 -4.11 7.97
N GLY A 73 5.98 -4.06 7.47
CA GLY A 73 7.15 -3.83 8.29
C GLY A 73 7.32 -2.38 8.77
N ILE A 74 6.50 -1.46 8.27
CA ILE A 74 6.52 -0.06 8.73
C ILE A 74 5.83 0.01 10.10
N ASP A 75 6.49 0.64 11.07
CA ASP A 75 5.99 0.68 12.44
C ASP A 75 4.61 1.31 12.55
N ASP A 76 4.29 2.27 11.69
CA ASP A 76 3.02 2.98 11.73
C ASP A 76 1.85 2.18 11.18
N VAL A 77 2.11 1.02 10.54
CA VAL A 77 1.10 0.24 9.85
C VAL A 77 0.56 -0.87 10.74
N GLU A 78 -0.76 -0.92 10.88
CA GLU A 78 -1.44 -2.01 11.59
C GLU A 78 -1.69 -3.20 10.67
N SER A 79 -2.19 -2.94 9.47
CA SER A 79 -2.52 -4.00 8.53
C SER A 79 -2.53 -3.48 7.09
N VAL A 80 -2.40 -4.41 6.14
CA VAL A 80 -2.49 -4.13 4.72
C VAL A 80 -3.46 -5.13 4.11
N GLU A 81 -4.45 -4.63 3.37
CA GLU A 81 -5.42 -5.48 2.69
C GLU A 81 -5.43 -5.17 1.20
N ILE A 82 -5.58 -6.21 0.39
CA ILE A 82 -5.73 -6.06 -1.06
C ILE A 82 -7.21 -5.84 -1.36
N GLU A 83 -7.56 -4.66 -1.87
CA GLU A 83 -8.94 -4.38 -2.24
C GLU A 83 -9.24 -4.78 -3.69
N VAL A 84 -8.27 -4.56 -4.58
CA VAL A 84 -8.40 -4.90 -5.99
C VAL A 84 -7.09 -5.49 -6.48
N GLN A 85 -7.15 -6.52 -7.27
CA GLN A 85 -5.99 -7.09 -7.95
C GLN A 85 -6.42 -7.56 -9.32
N GLU A 86 -5.80 -7.00 -10.35
CA GLU A 86 -6.17 -7.31 -11.74
C GLU A 86 -4.93 -7.44 -12.61
N LEU A 87 -5.01 -8.34 -13.56
CA LEU A 87 -4.01 -8.41 -14.64
C LEU A 87 -4.39 -7.40 -15.73
N VAL A 88 -3.41 -6.66 -16.18
CA VAL A 88 -3.60 -5.67 -17.25
C VAL A 88 -2.61 -5.90 -18.38
#